data_8e737fbdafa9b9b78ecfcd429d7c5379
#
_entry.id   8e737fbdafa9b9b78ecfcd429d7c5379
#
_cell.length_a   1.000
_cell.length_b   1.000
_cell.length_c   1.000
_cell.angle_alpha   90.00
_cell.angle_beta   90.00
_cell.angle_gamma   90.00
#
_symmetry.space_group_name_H-M   'P 1'
#
loop_
_entity.id
_entity.type
_entity.pdbx_description
1 polymer ?
#
loop_
_entity_poly.entity_id
_entity_poly.type
_entity_poly.pdbx_seq_one_letter_code
_entity_poly.pdbx_strand_id
1 'polypeptide(L)'
;MTEFFMKSKIEQLKKDALHLLEKVTDRDNLEALKTDVLGRKGKLNELMKEMMTLADDERKVIGQFANELKGSIEVAFGEKERSIFGQEE
;
A
#
# COMPACT_ATOMS: atom_id res chain seq x y z
N MET A 1 -15.29 10.46 13.47
CA MET A 1 -14.31 11.40 12.93
C MET A 1 -12.95 10.80 12.78
N THR A 2 -12.47 10.01 13.75
CA THR A 2 -11.23 9.24 13.59
C THR A 2 -11.30 8.30 12.40
N GLU A 3 -12.46 7.68 12.23
CA GLU A 3 -12.70 6.75 11.11
C GLU A 3 -12.56 7.44 9.76
N PHE A 4 -13.15 8.61 9.60
CA PHE A 4 -13.01 9.38 8.36
C PHE A 4 -11.56 9.75 8.09
N PHE A 5 -10.85 10.16 9.13
CA PHE A 5 -9.44 10.53 9.03
C PHE A 5 -8.58 9.35 8.56
N MET A 6 -8.84 8.17 9.13
CA MET A 6 -8.10 6.96 8.75
C MET A 6 -8.42 6.52 7.32
N LYS A 7 -9.68 6.61 6.90
CA LYS A 7 -10.06 6.30 5.52
C LYS A 7 -9.34 7.20 4.53
N SER A 8 -9.24 8.49 4.85
CA SER A 8 -8.52 9.43 4.01
C SER A 8 -7.05 9.06 3.88
N LYS A 9 -6.42 8.66 4.96
CA LYS A 9 -5.02 8.21 4.95
C LYS A 9 -4.85 6.96 4.09
N ILE A 10 -5.76 6.01 4.19
CA ILE A 10 -5.72 4.77 3.42
C ILE A 10 -5.84 5.08 1.93
N GLU A 11 -6.80 5.92 1.56
CA GLU A 11 -6.98 6.30 0.16
C GLU A 11 -5.78 7.07 -0.38
N GLN A 12 -5.21 7.96 0.43
CA GLN A 12 -4.05 8.73 0.03
C GLN A 12 -2.85 7.82 -0.20
N LEU A 13 -2.63 6.87 0.69
CA LEU A 13 -1.54 5.91 0.53
C LEU A 13 -1.70 5.10 -0.74
N LYS A 14 -2.92 4.65 -1.05
CA LYS A 14 -3.20 3.91 -2.27
C LYS A 14 -2.85 4.74 -3.50
N LYS A 15 -3.33 5.98 -3.55
CA LYS A 15 -3.05 6.88 -4.68
C LYS A 15 -1.56 7.14 -4.84
N ASP A 16 -0.87 7.43 -3.74
CA ASP A 16 0.56 7.70 -3.77
C ASP A 16 1.35 6.49 -4.24
N ALA A 17 1.02 5.31 -3.71
CA ALA A 17 1.71 4.08 -4.09
C ALA A 17 1.52 3.77 -5.57
N LEU A 18 0.29 3.86 -6.07
CA LEU A 18 0.01 3.57 -7.47
C LEU A 18 0.65 4.60 -8.39
N HIS A 19 0.65 5.86 -8.00
CA HIS A 19 1.27 6.92 -8.77
C HIS A 19 2.79 6.71 -8.90
N LEU A 20 3.44 6.38 -7.79
CA LEU A 20 4.88 6.11 -7.80
C LEU A 20 5.19 4.83 -8.58
N LEU A 21 4.31 3.84 -8.49
CA LEU A 21 4.49 2.59 -9.20
C LEU A 21 4.46 2.79 -10.73
N GLU A 22 3.62 3.70 -11.21
CA GLU A 22 3.56 4.02 -12.63
C GLU A 22 4.89 4.53 -13.18
N LYS A 23 5.67 5.20 -12.33
CA LYS A 23 6.96 5.77 -12.72
C LYS A 23 8.10 4.76 -12.67
N VAL A 24 7.88 3.61 -12.07
CA VAL A 24 8.90 2.56 -11.96
C VAL A 24 9.08 1.89 -13.32
N THR A 25 10.34 1.78 -13.77
CA THR A 25 10.65 1.18 -15.06
C THR A 25 11.65 0.03 -14.96
N ASP A 26 12.25 -0.19 -13.79
CA ASP A 26 13.26 -1.24 -13.61
C ASP A 26 13.06 -1.97 -12.28
N ARG A 27 13.77 -3.09 -12.15
CA ARG A 27 13.66 -3.96 -10.99
C ARG A 27 14.12 -3.29 -9.70
N ASP A 28 15.21 -2.56 -9.74
CA ASP A 28 15.78 -1.94 -8.55
C ASP A 28 14.82 -0.90 -7.96
N ASN A 29 14.22 -0.08 -8.81
CA ASN A 29 13.24 0.90 -8.37
C ASN A 29 11.97 0.24 -7.86
N LEU A 30 11.55 -0.87 -8.48
CA LEU A 30 10.40 -1.64 -8.02
C LEU A 30 10.62 -2.19 -6.62
N GLU A 31 11.79 -2.77 -6.38
CA GLU A 31 12.14 -3.31 -5.06
C GLU A 31 12.21 -2.21 -3.99
N ALA A 32 12.78 -1.07 -4.35
CA ALA A 32 12.87 0.07 -3.44
C ALA A 32 11.47 0.56 -3.04
N LEU A 33 10.58 0.70 -4.01
CA LEU A 33 9.21 1.15 -3.75
C LEU A 33 8.46 0.11 -2.93
N LYS A 34 8.60 -1.16 -3.25
CA LYS A 34 7.97 -2.25 -2.53
C LYS A 34 8.36 -2.23 -1.05
N THR A 35 9.65 -2.05 -0.77
CA THR A 35 10.15 -1.96 0.60
C THR A 35 9.59 -0.73 1.30
N ASP A 36 9.51 0.40 0.59
CA ASP A 36 9.02 1.65 1.16
C ASP A 36 7.53 1.59 1.53
N VAL A 37 6.75 0.83 0.78
CA VAL A 37 5.31 0.72 1.00
C VAL A 37 4.94 -0.51 1.83
N LEU A 38 5.47 -1.68 1.46
CA LEU A 38 5.09 -2.97 2.04
C LEU A 38 6.08 -3.53 3.05
N GLY A 39 7.25 -2.91 3.23
CA GLY A 39 8.26 -3.38 4.17
C GLY A 39 7.86 -3.17 5.62
N ARG A 40 8.66 -3.70 6.53
CA ARG A 40 8.38 -3.59 7.97
C ARG A 40 8.27 -2.15 8.47
N LYS A 41 9.07 -1.27 7.90
CA LYS A 41 9.04 0.16 8.24
C LYS A 41 8.32 0.96 7.16
N GLY A 42 7.59 0.28 6.30
CA GLY A 42 6.88 0.91 5.20
C GLY A 42 5.64 1.66 5.65
N LYS A 43 5.14 2.48 4.76
CA LYS A 43 3.99 3.34 5.03
C LYS A 43 2.75 2.56 5.40
N LEU A 44 2.51 1.42 4.76
CA LEU A 44 1.35 0.58 5.06
C LEU A 44 1.43 0.03 6.48
N ASN A 45 2.61 -0.43 6.88
CA ASN A 45 2.79 -0.98 8.21
C ASN A 45 2.62 0.08 9.30
N GLU A 46 3.10 1.29 9.04
CA GLU A 46 2.90 2.42 9.96
C GLU A 46 1.42 2.75 10.11
N LEU A 47 0.69 2.72 9.00
CA LEU A 47 -0.75 2.95 9.02
C LEU A 47 -1.46 1.87 9.84
N MET A 48 -1.05 0.62 9.71
CA MET A 48 -1.63 -0.48 10.47
C MET A 48 -1.36 -0.34 11.97
N LYS A 49 -0.20 0.19 12.35
CA LYS A 49 0.10 0.48 13.75
C LYS A 49 -0.83 1.55 14.31
N GLU A 50 -1.11 2.58 13.52
CA GLU A 50 -2.06 3.62 13.92
C GLU A 50 -3.46 3.04 14.13
N MET A 51 -3.85 2.08 13.31
CA MET A 51 -5.15 1.41 13.43
C MET A 51 -5.32 0.68 14.76
N MET A 52 -4.24 0.22 15.33
CA MET A 52 -4.30 -0.51 16.62
C MET A 52 -4.69 0.39 17.78
N THR A 53 -4.63 1.71 17.59
CA THR A 53 -5.07 2.67 18.62
C THR A 53 -6.57 2.94 18.57
N LEU A 54 -7.26 2.42 17.57
CA LEU A 54 -8.70 2.64 17.41
C LEU A 54 -9.53 1.70 18.30
N ALA A 55 -10.76 2.11 18.57
CA ALA A 55 -11.72 1.25 19.26
C ALA A 55 -12.04 0.02 18.38
N ASP A 56 -12.50 -1.05 19.02
CA ASP A 56 -12.73 -2.33 18.32
C ASP A 56 -13.66 -2.18 17.12
N ASP A 57 -14.73 -1.43 17.25
CA ASP A 57 -15.70 -1.24 16.18
C ASP A 57 -15.09 -0.50 15.00
N GLU A 58 -14.36 0.56 15.30
CA GLU A 58 -13.68 1.37 14.28
C GLU A 58 -12.60 0.54 13.59
N ARG A 59 -11.86 -0.25 14.38
CA ARG A 59 -10.78 -1.06 13.86
C ARG A 59 -11.28 -2.11 12.87
N LYS A 60 -12.46 -2.68 13.10
CA LYS A 60 -13.04 -3.65 12.16
C LYS A 60 -13.32 -3.02 10.80
N VAL A 61 -13.93 -1.83 10.81
CA VAL A 61 -14.27 -1.14 9.57
C VAL A 61 -13.00 -0.71 8.83
N ILE A 62 -12.10 -0.06 9.54
CA ILE A 62 -10.85 0.43 8.94
C ILE A 62 -9.96 -0.74 8.53
N GLY A 63 -9.98 -1.84 9.28
CA GLY A 63 -9.23 -3.05 8.93
C GLY A 63 -9.62 -3.62 7.58
N GLN A 64 -10.92 -3.60 7.25
CA GLN A 64 -11.39 -4.05 5.95
C GLN A 64 -10.83 -3.16 4.83
N PHE A 65 -10.87 -1.85 5.02
CA PHE A 65 -10.31 -0.92 4.04
C PHE A 65 -8.80 -1.11 3.87
N ALA A 66 -8.09 -1.34 4.97
CA ALA A 66 -6.65 -1.57 4.93
C ALA A 66 -6.31 -2.87 4.21
N ASN A 67 -7.09 -3.92 4.44
CA ASN A 67 -6.89 -5.19 3.74
C ASN A 67 -7.14 -5.07 2.24
N GLU A 68 -8.17 -4.32 1.86
CA GLU A 68 -8.44 -4.05 0.45
C GLU A 68 -7.31 -3.25 -0.18
N LEU A 69 -6.80 -2.27 0.54
CA LEU A 69 -5.66 -1.47 0.10
C LEU A 69 -4.45 -2.37 -0.13
N LYS A 70 -4.13 -3.20 0.83
CA LYS A 70 -3.00 -4.12 0.74
C LYS A 70 -3.13 -5.04 -0.46
N GLY A 71 -4.32 -5.63 -0.65
CA GLY A 71 -4.57 -6.50 -1.79
C GLY A 71 -4.41 -5.77 -3.12
N SER A 72 -4.95 -4.56 -3.23
CA SER A 72 -4.83 -3.75 -4.44
C SER A 72 -3.38 -3.42 -4.75
N ILE A 73 -2.61 -3.05 -3.74
CA ILE A 73 -1.20 -2.71 -3.91
C ILE A 73 -0.41 -3.95 -4.32
N GLU A 74 -0.64 -5.09 -3.69
CA GLU A 74 0.06 -6.33 -4.03
C GLU A 74 -0.21 -6.76 -5.47
N VAL A 75 -1.45 -6.64 -5.92
CA VAL A 75 -1.81 -6.96 -7.31
C VAL A 75 -1.11 -6.02 -8.27
N ALA A 76 -1.11 -4.72 -7.96
CA ALA A 76 -0.46 -3.72 -8.82
C ALA A 76 1.04 -3.95 -8.91
N PHE A 77 1.70 -4.27 -7.79
CA PHE A 77 3.12 -4.60 -7.80
C PHE A 77 3.41 -5.86 -8.59
N GLY A 78 2.56 -6.88 -8.45
CA GLY A 78 2.70 -8.12 -9.20
C GLY A 78 2.59 -7.92 -10.71
N GLU A 79 1.64 -7.09 -11.14
CA GLU A 79 1.47 -6.77 -12.54
C GLU A 79 2.67 -5.98 -13.09
N LYS A 80 3.16 -5.03 -12.30
CA LYS A 80 4.32 -4.24 -12.70
C LYS A 80 5.56 -5.12 -12.80
N GLU A 81 5.73 -6.02 -11.86
CA GLU A 81 6.84 -6.96 -11.85
C GLU A 81 6.85 -7.81 -13.11
N ARG A 82 5.69 -8.34 -13.49
CA ARG A 82 5.57 -9.13 -14.73
C ARG A 82 5.91 -8.30 -15.95
N SER A 83 5.47 -7.05 -15.98
CA SER A 83 5.76 -6.15 -17.09
C SER A 83 7.25 -5.89 -17.22
N ILE A 84 7.93 -5.66 -16.12
CA ILE A 84 9.38 -5.41 -16.11
C ILE A 84 10.15 -6.66 -16.51
N PHE A 85 9.82 -7.81 -15.93
CA PHE A 85 10.49 -9.07 -16.25
C PHE A 85 10.25 -9.49 -17.69
N GLY A 86 9.06 -9.24 -18.22
CA GLY A 86 8.76 -9.50 -19.61
C GLY A 86 9.62 -8.69 -20.57
N GLN A 87 9.97 -7.47 -20.18
CA GLN A 87 10.83 -6.62 -20.99
C GLN A 87 12.31 -7.04 -20.96
N GLU A 88 12.72 -7.72 -19.91
CA GLU A 88 14.11 -8.18 -19.76
C GLU A 88 14.45 -9.38 -20.64
N GLU A 89 13.44 -10.06 -21.14
CA GLU A 89 13.66 -11.18 -22.07
C GLU A 89 14.00 -10.64 -23.45
#